data_08abe56f915252a1f01a1ee289698d21
#
_entry.id   08abe56f915252a1f01a1ee289698d21
#
_cell.length_a   1.000
_cell.length_b   1.000
_cell.length_c   1.000
_cell.angle_alpha   90.00
_cell.angle_beta   90.00
_cell.angle_gamma   90.00
#
_symmetry.space_group_name_H-M   'P 1'
#
loop_
_entity.id
_entity.type
_entity.pdbx_description
1 polymer ?
#
loop_
_entity_poly.entity_id
_entity_poly.type
_entity_poly.pdbx_seq_one_letter_code
_entity_poly.pdbx_strand_id
1 'polypeptide(L)'
;MISYKFGARNVNAPGRWSECYPTESFAEALLSPAHCGKRRLVNLTNFVAELKRRNVYKVAAAYAVVGWLLVQVATQVFPFFEVPNWTVRLVVLLLAIGFPIALVIAWAFELTPGGIKRTEEADRIYPGGSRGRAWIYVVISAGLLSAGLFFLGRYTAPNENKIRNVPAKSIAVLPFENLSRDPDNAYFAEGIQDEILTRLAKVADLKVISHTSTQRYRSSPDNLPQIAKELGVANILEGSVQKSQDQVRVNVQLINAATDAHLWADSFDRKLIDIFAVESEIAAKVANTLQAKLTGEEQHAISMQPTQNTEAYQLYLKGRFFWNKRTGPDLEKAIDYFKQAINKDPSYALAYVGLGDSYILLSGFGAARPQDSFPLAEAAAKKALEIDDTLAEAHTTLGFSLCVHHLDFAGSIREFERAVALNPNYATAHHWFGDGPLLAVGQFDRAIAEGKRALELDPLSVIITADLGANYLVARRYDEAIDQFRKAIDLDPRFYYAHWNLAEALEMKGNMRGALAEYKKAVELDDDPFVLALLGQAYAKLGQRDEALKILAQLPQIGAHRYVPSYSYALLHMALGEKDKAIEWLERSYQEGAGLDVIFLKVDPMLDPLQKEPRFQALVAKVFAAK
;
A
#
# COMPACT_ATOMS: atom_id res chain seq x y z
N MET A 1 21.46 -30.17 3.19
CA MET A 1 22.62 -31.01 2.86
C MET A 1 22.57 -31.27 1.38
N ILE A 2 23.39 -30.63 0.63
CA ILE A 2 24.20 -31.09 -0.50
C ILE A 2 24.90 -29.83 -1.02
N SER A 3 26.18 -29.83 -0.76
CA SER A 3 27.18 -28.84 -1.17
C SER A 3 27.73 -29.27 -2.53
N TYR A 4 27.90 -28.33 -3.46
CA TYR A 4 28.84 -28.55 -4.58
C TYR A 4 29.82 -27.38 -4.66
N LYS A 5 31.09 -27.72 -4.29
CA LYS A 5 32.32 -27.00 -4.62
C LYS A 5 32.82 -27.48 -5.99
N PHE A 6 33.27 -26.57 -6.82
CA PHE A 6 34.30 -26.77 -7.84
C PHE A 6 35.16 -25.49 -7.82
N GLY A 7 36.41 -25.49 -7.59
CA GLY A 7 37.52 -26.36 -7.94
C GLY A 7 38.32 -25.68 -9.07
N ALA A 8 39.27 -24.77 -8.70
CA ALA A 8 40.22 -24.15 -9.61
C ALA A 8 41.24 -25.22 -10.11
N ARG A 9 41.64 -25.15 -11.35
CA ARG A 9 42.89 -25.73 -11.85
C ARG A 9 43.60 -24.75 -12.78
N ASN A 10 44.76 -24.29 -12.27
CA ASN A 10 45.90 -23.78 -13.03
C ASN A 10 46.50 -24.90 -13.88
N VAL A 11 46.91 -24.58 -15.13
CA VAL A 11 48.01 -25.28 -15.82
C VAL A 11 48.76 -24.22 -16.61
N ASN A 12 50.10 -24.19 -16.34
CA ASN A 12 51.18 -23.41 -16.95
C ASN A 12 51.54 -23.92 -18.37
N ALA A 13 51.86 -22.98 -19.26
CA ALA A 13 52.95 -22.80 -20.23
C ALA A 13 53.77 -24.04 -20.71
N PRO A 14 54.65 -23.91 -21.73
CA PRO A 14 54.88 -22.94 -22.82
C PRO A 14 55.18 -23.63 -24.18
N GLY A 15 55.18 -22.88 -25.29
CA GLY A 15 55.67 -23.41 -26.60
C GLY A 15 55.90 -22.31 -27.62
N ARG A 16 57.18 -21.98 -27.77
CA ARG A 16 57.74 -21.21 -28.89
C ARG A 16 57.43 -21.86 -30.24
N TRP A 17 57.30 -21.08 -31.28
CA TRP A 17 57.97 -21.18 -32.58
C TRP A 17 57.92 -19.82 -33.28
N SER A 18 59.08 -19.40 -33.62
CA SER A 18 59.80 -18.48 -34.38
C SER A 18 59.41 -18.39 -35.85
N GLU A 19 59.72 -17.19 -36.38
CA GLU A 19 60.25 -16.89 -37.75
C GLU A 19 59.20 -16.78 -38.90
N CYS A 20 59.06 -15.57 -39.46
CA CYS A 20 59.85 -15.12 -40.62
C CYS A 20 59.47 -13.69 -41.00
N TYR A 21 60.48 -12.85 -41.07
CA TYR A 21 60.53 -11.58 -41.83
C TYR A 21 60.61 -11.90 -43.35
N PRO A 22 60.26 -10.97 -44.30
CA PRO A 22 61.06 -9.77 -44.58
C PRO A 22 60.19 -8.51 -44.89
N THR A 23 60.58 -7.37 -44.40
CA THR A 23 61.46 -6.27 -44.90
C THR A 23 61.01 -5.62 -46.21
N GLU A 24 61.10 -4.34 -46.13
CA GLU A 24 61.33 -3.30 -47.15
C GLU A 24 60.11 -2.52 -47.63
N SER A 25 60.09 -1.30 -47.13
CA SER A 25 60.56 -0.11 -47.83
C SER A 25 59.48 0.64 -48.57
N PHE A 26 58.88 1.60 -47.90
CA PHE A 26 58.36 2.81 -48.53
C PHE A 26 58.53 4.04 -47.61
N ALA A 27 59.77 4.32 -47.30
CA ALA A 27 60.21 5.55 -46.66
C ALA A 27 61.42 6.09 -47.33
N GLU A 28 61.29 6.55 -48.55
CA GLU A 28 62.26 7.42 -49.20
C GLU A 28 61.73 7.89 -50.55
N ALA A 29 60.82 8.85 -50.55
CA ALA A 29 60.63 9.81 -51.64
C ALA A 29 59.65 10.89 -51.15
N LEU A 30 60.21 11.97 -50.63
CA LEU A 30 59.68 13.34 -50.69
C LEU A 30 60.32 14.21 -49.57
N LEU A 31 61.66 14.26 -49.63
CA LEU A 31 62.39 15.40 -49.07
C LEU A 31 62.81 16.29 -50.20
N SER A 32 62.05 17.32 -50.50
CA SER A 32 62.57 18.54 -51.11
C SER A 32 61.79 19.75 -50.57
N PRO A 33 62.47 20.79 -50.12
CA PRO A 33 61.89 21.86 -49.32
C PRO A 33 61.49 23.04 -50.21
N ALA A 34 60.19 23.29 -50.33
CA ALA A 34 59.71 24.63 -50.73
C ALA A 34 58.24 24.82 -50.38
N HIS A 35 57.97 25.85 -49.60
CA HIS A 35 56.75 26.47 -49.17
C HIS A 35 56.25 26.08 -47.74
N CYS A 36 56.95 26.69 -46.78
CA CYS A 36 56.55 26.86 -45.41
C CYS A 36 55.30 27.77 -45.29
N GLY A 37 54.10 27.18 -45.35
CA GLY A 37 52.89 27.80 -44.85
C GLY A 37 52.76 27.51 -43.37
N LYS A 38 53.08 28.46 -42.50
CA LYS A 38 52.93 28.39 -41.05
C LYS A 38 51.46 28.05 -40.71
N ARG A 39 51.14 26.78 -40.48
CA ARG A 39 49.95 26.42 -39.67
C ARG A 39 50.21 26.93 -38.26
N ARG A 40 49.57 28.05 -37.85
CA ARG A 40 49.49 28.49 -36.46
C ARG A 40 48.78 27.39 -35.70
N LEU A 41 49.51 26.60 -34.93
CA LEU A 41 48.99 25.89 -33.79
C LEU A 41 48.31 26.96 -32.89
N VAL A 42 47.02 26.94 -32.79
CA VAL A 42 46.29 27.82 -31.87
C VAL A 42 46.75 27.44 -30.45
N ASN A 43 47.57 28.29 -29.88
CA ASN A 43 48.11 28.09 -28.55
C ASN A 43 46.95 28.23 -27.57
N LEU A 44 46.44 27.11 -26.99
CA LEU A 44 45.30 27.08 -26.06
C LEU A 44 45.40 28.11 -24.95
N THR A 45 46.61 28.39 -24.48
CA THR A 45 46.90 29.44 -23.47
C THR A 45 46.57 30.85 -23.98
N ASN A 46 46.85 31.15 -25.23
CA ASN A 46 46.52 32.46 -25.84
C ASN A 46 45.01 32.58 -26.11
N PHE A 47 44.34 31.49 -26.49
CA PHE A 47 42.88 31.46 -26.68
C PHE A 47 42.13 31.70 -25.37
N VAL A 48 42.53 31.03 -24.27
CA VAL A 48 41.93 31.22 -22.95
C VAL A 48 42.21 32.64 -22.39
N ALA A 49 43.39 33.19 -22.67
CA ALA A 49 43.71 34.58 -22.27
C ALA A 49 42.84 35.59 -23.06
N GLU A 50 42.56 35.34 -24.34
CA GLU A 50 41.66 36.18 -25.16
C GLU A 50 40.20 36.10 -24.71
N LEU A 51 39.68 34.91 -24.41
CA LEU A 51 38.35 34.73 -23.81
C LEU A 51 38.21 35.47 -22.47
N LYS A 52 39.28 35.47 -21.66
CA LYS A 52 39.30 36.18 -20.40
C LYS A 52 39.35 37.70 -20.58
N ARG A 53 40.09 38.18 -21.60
CA ARG A 53 40.22 39.60 -21.94
C ARG A 53 38.86 40.15 -22.44
N ARG A 54 38.13 39.39 -23.27
CA ARG A 54 36.82 39.79 -23.84
C ARG A 54 35.63 39.52 -22.96
N ASN A 55 35.83 39.18 -21.68
CA ASN A 55 34.74 38.93 -20.68
C ASN A 55 33.72 37.84 -21.06
N VAL A 56 33.97 37.02 -22.10
CA VAL A 56 33.08 35.95 -22.58
C VAL A 56 32.72 34.97 -21.46
N TYR A 57 33.67 34.68 -20.56
CA TYR A 57 33.42 33.79 -19.43
C TYR A 57 32.36 34.32 -18.44
N LYS A 58 32.19 35.65 -18.31
CA LYS A 58 31.17 36.25 -17.44
C LYS A 58 29.78 36.03 -18.02
N VAL A 59 29.65 36.18 -19.34
CA VAL A 59 28.41 35.92 -20.05
C VAL A 59 28.07 34.45 -20.03
N ALA A 60 29.05 33.56 -20.20
CA ALA A 60 28.85 32.10 -20.06
C ALA A 60 28.33 31.72 -18.67
N ALA A 61 28.95 32.27 -17.59
CA ALA A 61 28.51 32.01 -16.23
C ALA A 61 27.11 32.57 -15.94
N ALA A 62 26.83 33.81 -16.37
CA ALA A 62 25.51 34.42 -16.21
C ALA A 62 24.43 33.65 -16.98
N TYR A 63 24.72 33.22 -18.21
CA TYR A 63 23.80 32.43 -19.03
C TYR A 63 23.51 31.07 -18.39
N ALA A 64 24.53 30.38 -17.87
CA ALA A 64 24.35 29.11 -17.19
C ALA A 64 23.45 29.23 -15.95
N VAL A 65 23.64 30.29 -15.13
CA VAL A 65 22.83 30.52 -13.93
C VAL A 65 21.39 30.87 -14.29
N VAL A 66 21.17 31.78 -15.25
CA VAL A 66 19.82 32.18 -15.71
C VAL A 66 19.12 31.00 -16.38
N GLY A 67 19.83 30.26 -17.25
CA GLY A 67 19.29 29.08 -17.92
C GLY A 67 18.87 28.00 -16.93
N TRP A 68 19.70 27.73 -15.93
CA TRP A 68 19.38 26.79 -14.86
C TRP A 68 18.14 27.23 -14.07
N LEU A 69 18.03 28.53 -13.75
CA LEU A 69 16.88 29.09 -13.03
C LEU A 69 15.60 29.00 -13.86
N LEU A 70 15.66 29.24 -15.18
CA LEU A 70 14.52 29.08 -16.08
C LEU A 70 14.06 27.62 -16.16
N VAL A 71 14.99 26.67 -16.21
CA VAL A 71 14.66 25.24 -16.18
C VAL A 71 14.01 24.86 -14.85
N GLN A 72 14.50 25.37 -13.72
CA GLN A 72 13.89 25.14 -12.41
C GLN A 72 12.46 25.70 -12.32
N VAL A 73 12.25 26.94 -12.77
CA VAL A 73 10.92 27.54 -12.81
C VAL A 73 10.00 26.71 -13.72
N ALA A 74 10.46 26.35 -14.92
CA ALA A 74 9.65 25.57 -15.84
C ALA A 74 9.27 24.19 -15.27
N THR A 75 10.18 23.50 -14.58
CA THR A 75 9.91 22.18 -14.00
C THR A 75 8.98 22.23 -12.78
N GLN A 76 8.98 23.33 -12.03
CA GLN A 76 8.17 23.48 -10.82
C GLN A 76 6.82 24.18 -11.07
N VAL A 77 6.76 25.14 -12.01
CA VAL A 77 5.58 25.96 -12.24
C VAL A 77 4.67 25.39 -13.33
N PHE A 78 5.23 24.82 -14.41
CA PHE A 78 4.44 24.31 -15.53
C PHE A 78 3.42 23.22 -15.14
N PRO A 79 3.71 22.28 -14.19
CA PRO A 79 2.71 21.31 -13.74
C PRO A 79 1.48 21.94 -13.08
N PHE A 80 1.63 23.10 -12.38
CA PHE A 80 0.50 23.82 -11.77
C PHE A 80 -0.47 24.44 -12.79
N PHE A 81 0.00 24.68 -14.02
CA PHE A 81 -0.79 25.24 -15.12
C PHE A 81 -1.13 24.19 -16.18
N GLU A 82 -0.99 22.89 -15.85
CA GLU A 82 -1.24 21.77 -16.77
C GLU A 82 -0.52 21.87 -18.11
N VAL A 83 0.63 22.56 -18.13
CA VAL A 83 1.44 22.74 -19.35
C VAL A 83 2.12 21.40 -19.68
N PRO A 84 1.97 20.87 -20.92
CA PRO A 84 2.50 19.57 -21.30
C PRO A 84 4.02 19.44 -21.09
N ASN A 85 4.50 18.29 -20.62
CA ASN A 85 5.91 18.03 -20.30
C ASN A 85 6.90 18.24 -21.46
N TRP A 86 6.45 18.23 -22.72
CA TRP A 86 7.30 18.52 -23.86
C TRP A 86 7.77 19.98 -23.90
N THR A 87 7.05 20.93 -23.29
CA THR A 87 7.42 22.34 -23.22
C THR A 87 8.67 22.57 -22.37
N VAL A 88 8.86 21.81 -21.30
CA VAL A 88 10.11 21.83 -20.52
C VAL A 88 11.29 21.39 -21.40
N ARG A 89 11.11 20.35 -22.21
CA ARG A 89 12.15 19.89 -23.17
C ARG A 89 12.44 20.95 -24.21
N LEU A 90 11.43 21.69 -24.67
CA LEU A 90 11.59 22.82 -25.61
C LEU A 90 12.39 23.96 -24.96
N VAL A 91 12.12 24.32 -23.70
CA VAL A 91 12.90 25.33 -22.96
C VAL A 91 14.37 24.94 -22.88
N VAL A 92 14.67 23.68 -22.51
CA VAL A 92 16.05 23.17 -22.45
C VAL A 92 16.72 23.24 -23.84
N LEU A 93 16.03 22.87 -24.91
CA LEU A 93 16.53 22.92 -26.29
C LEU A 93 16.85 24.36 -26.72
N LEU A 94 15.94 25.31 -26.43
CA LEU A 94 16.15 26.72 -26.77
C LEU A 94 17.34 27.33 -25.97
N LEU A 95 17.52 26.94 -24.72
CA LEU A 95 18.68 27.34 -23.92
C LEU A 95 19.98 26.72 -24.50
N ALA A 96 19.96 25.47 -24.92
CA ALA A 96 21.12 24.82 -25.51
C ALA A 96 21.54 25.46 -26.85
N ILE A 97 20.58 25.87 -27.69
CA ILE A 97 20.83 26.57 -28.96
C ILE A 97 21.25 28.03 -28.69
N GLY A 98 20.63 28.69 -27.72
CA GLY A 98 20.93 30.08 -27.35
C GLY A 98 22.32 30.28 -26.74
N PHE A 99 22.87 29.25 -26.07
CA PHE A 99 24.19 29.35 -25.43
C PHE A 99 25.34 29.72 -26.38
N PRO A 100 25.60 28.98 -27.47
CA PRO A 100 26.66 29.36 -28.43
C PRO A 100 26.40 30.71 -29.09
N ILE A 101 25.14 31.07 -29.34
CA ILE A 101 24.78 32.39 -29.92
C ILE A 101 25.16 33.51 -28.91
N ALA A 102 24.81 33.33 -27.62
CA ALA A 102 25.17 34.28 -26.58
C ALA A 102 26.71 34.46 -26.45
N LEU A 103 27.48 33.37 -26.59
CA LEU A 103 28.94 33.44 -26.56
C LEU A 103 29.52 34.18 -27.76
N VAL A 104 28.96 33.98 -28.96
CA VAL A 104 29.38 34.72 -30.18
C VAL A 104 29.08 36.21 -30.05
N ILE A 105 27.89 36.56 -29.55
CA ILE A 105 27.52 37.97 -29.32
C ILE A 105 28.45 38.59 -28.27
N ALA A 106 28.72 37.90 -27.14
CA ALA A 106 29.63 38.37 -26.10
C ALA A 106 31.08 38.51 -26.57
N TRP A 107 31.48 37.72 -27.58
CA TRP A 107 32.80 37.84 -28.21
C TRP A 107 32.89 39.05 -29.13
N ALA A 108 31.81 39.38 -29.84
CA ALA A 108 31.78 40.45 -30.84
C ALA A 108 31.46 41.85 -30.25
N PHE A 109 30.68 41.90 -29.17
CA PHE A 109 30.16 43.16 -28.61
C PHE A 109 30.39 43.27 -27.10
N GLU A 110 30.61 44.48 -26.59
CA GLU A 110 30.74 44.80 -25.17
C GLU A 110 29.76 45.88 -24.75
N LEU A 111 29.16 45.71 -23.57
CA LEU A 111 28.23 46.65 -22.96
C LEU A 111 29.04 47.78 -22.29
N THR A 112 28.92 49.00 -22.82
CA THR A 112 29.57 50.17 -22.22
C THR A 112 28.50 51.14 -21.67
N PRO A 113 28.88 52.13 -20.82
CA PRO A 113 27.96 53.14 -20.33
C PRO A 113 27.24 53.94 -21.44
N GLY A 114 27.80 53.94 -22.65
CA GLY A 114 27.22 54.60 -23.82
C GLY A 114 26.48 53.67 -24.77
N GLY A 115 26.16 52.41 -24.34
CA GLY A 115 25.43 51.41 -25.11
C GLY A 115 26.29 50.24 -25.60
N ILE A 116 25.73 49.38 -26.48
CA ILE A 116 26.38 48.18 -27.05
C ILE A 116 27.33 48.65 -28.15
N LYS A 117 28.68 48.42 -27.98
CA LYS A 117 29.70 48.71 -28.97
C LYS A 117 30.51 47.49 -29.35
N ARG A 118 31.15 47.48 -30.54
CA ARG A 118 32.09 46.42 -30.91
C ARG A 118 33.26 46.39 -29.95
N THR A 119 33.72 45.23 -29.55
CA THR A 119 34.78 45.06 -28.54
C THR A 119 36.07 45.83 -28.92
N GLU A 120 36.40 45.93 -30.22
CA GLU A 120 37.56 46.69 -30.72
C GLU A 120 37.44 48.23 -30.56
N GLU A 121 36.23 48.76 -30.55
CA GLU A 121 35.95 50.19 -30.29
C GLU A 121 35.91 50.52 -28.81
N ALA A 122 35.42 49.57 -27.98
CA ALA A 122 35.32 49.72 -26.53
C ALA A 122 36.70 49.81 -25.88
N ASP A 123 37.66 49.03 -26.35
CA ASP A 123 39.06 48.99 -25.83
C ASP A 123 39.83 50.31 -26.16
N ARG A 124 39.44 51.04 -27.23
CA ARG A 124 40.04 52.36 -27.59
C ARG A 124 39.56 53.51 -26.74
N ILE A 125 38.34 53.45 -26.18
CA ILE A 125 37.67 54.57 -25.51
C ILE A 125 37.88 54.50 -24.00
N TYR A 126 38.07 53.33 -23.39
CA TYR A 126 38.18 53.11 -21.95
C TYR A 126 39.38 52.24 -21.53
N PRO A 127 40.65 52.70 -21.68
CA PRO A 127 41.77 51.93 -21.22
C PRO A 127 41.90 52.00 -19.68
N GLY A 128 41.60 50.89 -19.00
CA GLY A 128 41.99 50.71 -17.58
C GLY A 128 40.96 50.97 -16.48
N GLY A 129 39.69 50.89 -16.74
CA GLY A 129 38.65 50.99 -15.69
C GLY A 129 38.64 49.80 -14.74
N SER A 130 38.87 50.07 -13.41
CA SER A 130 38.75 49.10 -12.33
C SER A 130 37.29 48.53 -12.28
N ARG A 131 37.13 47.33 -12.85
CA ARG A 131 35.82 46.65 -12.88
C ARG A 131 35.55 46.03 -11.51
N GLY A 132 34.60 46.59 -10.75
CA GLY A 132 34.21 46.13 -9.43
C GLY A 132 33.76 44.67 -9.45
N ARG A 133 34.20 43.90 -8.43
CA ARG A 133 33.85 42.47 -8.24
C ARG A 133 32.38 42.22 -7.87
N ALA A 134 31.55 43.28 -7.85
CA ALA A 134 30.13 43.22 -7.44
C ALA A 134 29.33 42.15 -8.20
N TRP A 135 29.58 41.92 -9.50
CA TRP A 135 28.89 40.91 -10.30
C TRP A 135 29.14 39.47 -9.78
N ILE A 136 30.30 39.21 -9.17
CA ILE A 136 30.67 37.88 -8.60
C ILE A 136 29.72 37.58 -7.43
N TYR A 137 29.47 38.58 -6.57
CA TYR A 137 28.56 38.42 -5.44
C TYR A 137 27.11 38.21 -5.89
N VAL A 138 26.67 38.87 -6.96
CA VAL A 138 25.33 38.67 -7.54
C VAL A 138 25.18 37.24 -8.08
N VAL A 139 26.17 36.73 -8.83
CA VAL A 139 26.13 35.35 -9.35
C VAL A 139 26.18 34.31 -8.24
N ILE A 140 27.04 34.50 -7.22
CA ILE A 140 27.12 33.60 -6.07
C ILE A 140 25.81 33.61 -5.27
N SER A 141 25.25 34.79 -4.98
CA SER A 141 23.98 34.92 -4.25
C SER A 141 22.81 34.28 -5.01
N ALA A 142 22.71 34.50 -6.32
CA ALA A 142 21.70 33.87 -7.17
C ALA A 142 21.88 32.34 -7.22
N GLY A 143 23.11 31.86 -7.30
CA GLY A 143 23.43 30.43 -7.27
C GLY A 143 23.05 29.77 -5.93
N LEU A 144 23.37 30.42 -4.81
CA LEU A 144 23.01 29.93 -3.47
C LEU A 144 21.49 29.95 -3.23
N LEU A 145 20.81 31.01 -3.67
CA LEU A 145 19.34 31.10 -3.57
C LEU A 145 18.68 30.00 -4.41
N SER A 146 19.15 29.79 -5.61
CA SER A 146 18.64 28.74 -6.50
C SER A 146 18.92 27.32 -5.98
N ALA A 147 20.09 27.09 -5.41
CA ALA A 147 20.40 25.83 -4.73
C ALA A 147 19.50 25.61 -3.51
N GLY A 148 19.29 26.65 -2.70
CA GLY A 148 18.37 26.60 -1.57
C GLY A 148 16.92 26.28 -2.00
N LEU A 149 16.41 26.92 -3.05
CA LEU A 149 15.09 26.63 -3.60
C LEU A 149 15.00 25.22 -4.21
N PHE A 150 16.07 24.73 -4.85
CA PHE A 150 16.14 23.36 -5.37
C PHE A 150 16.06 22.33 -4.25
N PHE A 151 16.85 22.47 -3.20
CA PHE A 151 16.83 21.54 -2.08
C PHE A 151 15.51 21.65 -1.32
N LEU A 152 14.96 22.84 -1.13
CA LEU A 152 13.65 23.04 -0.52
C LEU A 152 12.55 22.35 -1.35
N GLY A 153 12.52 22.55 -2.67
CA GLY A 153 11.57 21.90 -3.57
C GLY A 153 11.72 20.39 -3.61
N ARG A 154 12.96 19.87 -3.53
CA ARG A 154 13.21 18.43 -3.46
C ARG A 154 12.81 17.81 -2.10
N TYR A 155 12.89 18.59 -1.02
CA TYR A 155 12.47 18.15 0.32
C TYR A 155 10.95 18.25 0.53
N THR A 156 10.30 19.21 -0.13
CA THR A 156 8.85 19.44 -0.04
C THR A 156 8.06 18.80 -1.17
N ALA A 157 8.72 18.37 -2.25
CA ALA A 157 8.06 17.60 -3.30
C ALA A 157 7.62 16.26 -2.71
N PRO A 158 6.30 15.92 -2.72
CA PRO A 158 5.87 14.58 -2.44
C PRO A 158 6.66 13.63 -3.35
N ASN A 159 7.06 12.50 -2.83
CA ASN A 159 7.90 11.51 -3.53
C ASN A 159 7.06 10.79 -4.63
N GLU A 160 6.55 11.53 -5.60
CA GLU A 160 5.66 11.05 -6.68
C GLU A 160 6.35 10.17 -7.73
N ASN A 161 7.65 9.98 -7.65
CA ASN A 161 8.40 9.19 -8.63
C ASN A 161 8.79 7.77 -8.17
N LYS A 162 7.92 7.07 -7.44
CA LYS A 162 7.70 5.68 -7.77
C LYS A 162 6.46 5.66 -8.68
N ILE A 163 6.66 5.74 -9.99
CA ILE A 163 5.76 5.06 -10.93
C ILE A 163 5.77 3.62 -10.44
N ARG A 164 4.79 3.23 -9.61
CA ARG A 164 4.49 1.83 -9.37
C ARG A 164 4.33 1.28 -10.78
N ASN A 165 5.19 0.36 -11.18
CA ASN A 165 4.96 -0.42 -12.39
C ASN A 165 3.63 -1.13 -12.16
N VAL A 166 2.55 -0.53 -12.63
CA VAL A 166 1.21 -1.09 -12.52
C VAL A 166 1.22 -2.36 -13.35
N PRO A 167 0.97 -3.53 -12.76
CA PRO A 167 0.99 -4.78 -13.52
C PRO A 167 -0.04 -4.70 -14.64
N ALA A 168 0.35 -5.03 -15.88
CA ALA A 168 -0.57 -5.02 -17.02
C ALA A 168 -1.78 -5.96 -16.79
N LYS A 169 -1.57 -7.06 -16.07
CA LYS A 169 -2.59 -8.03 -15.66
C LYS A 169 -3.16 -7.70 -14.26
N SER A 170 -3.60 -6.46 -14.09
CA SER A 170 -4.27 -6.00 -12.87
C SER A 170 -5.63 -5.40 -13.22
N ILE A 171 -6.62 -5.65 -12.34
CA ILE A 171 -8.00 -5.27 -12.58
C ILE A 171 -8.69 -4.85 -11.28
N ALA A 172 -9.55 -3.85 -11.39
CA ALA A 172 -10.55 -3.50 -10.40
C ALA A 172 -11.95 -3.69 -11.01
N VAL A 173 -12.85 -4.34 -10.29
CA VAL A 173 -14.26 -4.48 -10.65
C VAL A 173 -15.03 -3.41 -9.87
N LEU A 174 -15.53 -2.38 -10.54
CA LEU A 174 -16.29 -1.31 -9.90
C LEU A 174 -17.71 -1.78 -9.53
N PRO A 175 -18.38 -1.13 -8.57
CA PRO A 175 -19.75 -1.44 -8.22
C PRO A 175 -20.68 -1.39 -9.43
N PHE A 176 -21.45 -2.45 -9.66
CA PHE A 176 -22.38 -2.49 -10.78
C PHE A 176 -23.62 -1.64 -10.49
N GLU A 177 -24.07 -0.91 -11.49
CA GLU A 177 -25.28 -0.10 -11.39
C GLU A 177 -26.53 -0.98 -11.36
N ASN A 178 -27.43 -0.74 -10.40
CA ASN A 178 -28.72 -1.41 -10.36
C ASN A 178 -29.72 -0.68 -11.28
N LEU A 179 -30.01 -1.25 -12.43
CA LEU A 179 -30.99 -0.76 -13.39
C LEU A 179 -32.39 -1.44 -13.22
N SER A 180 -32.57 -2.22 -12.17
CA SER A 180 -33.89 -2.85 -11.85
C SER A 180 -34.88 -1.76 -11.43
N ARG A 181 -36.18 -1.99 -11.72
CA ARG A 181 -37.26 -1.09 -11.29
C ARG A 181 -37.41 -1.04 -9.76
N ASP A 182 -37.06 -2.12 -9.10
CA ASP A 182 -37.11 -2.28 -7.65
C ASP A 182 -35.75 -1.93 -7.03
N PRO A 183 -35.66 -0.87 -6.20
CA PRO A 183 -34.45 -0.49 -5.50
C PRO A 183 -33.93 -1.59 -4.57
N ASP A 184 -34.80 -2.44 -4.04
CA ASP A 184 -34.45 -3.56 -3.17
C ASP A 184 -33.56 -4.62 -3.86
N ASN A 185 -33.44 -4.57 -5.20
CA ASN A 185 -32.50 -5.41 -5.94
C ASN A 185 -31.05 -4.86 -5.95
N ALA A 186 -30.71 -3.80 -5.19
CA ALA A 186 -29.35 -3.30 -5.08
C ALA A 186 -28.37 -4.39 -4.59
N TYR A 187 -28.79 -5.22 -3.61
CA TYR A 187 -28.00 -6.36 -3.12
C TYR A 187 -27.61 -7.34 -4.24
N PHE A 188 -28.47 -7.46 -5.26
CA PHE A 188 -28.22 -8.39 -6.35
C PHE A 188 -27.14 -7.87 -7.32
N ALA A 189 -27.17 -6.57 -7.64
CA ALA A 189 -26.13 -5.95 -8.49
C ALA A 189 -24.76 -5.97 -7.80
N GLU A 190 -24.72 -5.63 -6.50
CA GLU A 190 -23.50 -5.71 -5.68
C GLU A 190 -23.01 -7.17 -5.56
N GLY A 191 -23.93 -8.12 -5.37
CA GLY A 191 -23.59 -9.53 -5.28
C GLY A 191 -22.99 -10.10 -6.56
N ILE A 192 -23.54 -9.77 -7.74
CA ILE A 192 -22.96 -10.19 -9.03
C ILE A 192 -21.56 -9.62 -9.22
N GLN A 193 -21.33 -8.36 -8.86
CA GLN A 193 -20.00 -7.74 -8.90
C GLN A 193 -19.03 -8.49 -7.98
N ASP A 194 -19.42 -8.78 -6.73
CA ASP A 194 -18.59 -9.48 -5.74
C ASP A 194 -18.25 -10.92 -6.19
N GLU A 195 -19.20 -11.64 -6.78
CA GLU A 195 -18.99 -12.98 -7.32
C GLU A 195 -18.04 -13.00 -8.52
N ILE A 196 -18.16 -12.05 -9.46
CA ILE A 196 -17.21 -11.91 -10.58
C ILE A 196 -15.80 -11.62 -10.05
N LEU A 197 -15.69 -10.68 -9.09
CA LEU A 197 -14.44 -10.34 -8.43
C LEU A 197 -13.82 -11.58 -7.75
N THR A 198 -14.61 -12.33 -6.98
CA THR A 198 -14.19 -13.55 -6.28
C THR A 198 -13.68 -14.62 -7.24
N ARG A 199 -14.34 -14.81 -8.39
CA ARG A 199 -13.88 -15.74 -9.44
C ARG A 199 -12.57 -15.29 -10.07
N LEU A 200 -12.42 -14.00 -10.37
CA LEU A 200 -11.18 -13.43 -10.90
C LEU A 200 -10.02 -13.53 -9.91
N ALA A 201 -10.30 -13.37 -8.61
CA ALA A 201 -9.29 -13.46 -7.56
C ALA A 201 -8.65 -14.86 -7.44
N LYS A 202 -9.32 -15.92 -7.90
CA LYS A 202 -8.76 -17.27 -7.96
C LYS A 202 -7.69 -17.47 -9.04
N VAL A 203 -7.49 -16.47 -9.94
CA VAL A 203 -6.46 -16.52 -10.99
C VAL A 203 -5.18 -15.89 -10.49
N ALA A 204 -4.16 -16.70 -10.23
CA ALA A 204 -2.89 -16.25 -9.66
C ALA A 204 -2.11 -15.27 -10.56
N ASP A 205 -2.26 -15.40 -11.88
CA ASP A 205 -1.60 -14.53 -12.88
C ASP A 205 -2.28 -13.15 -13.02
N LEU A 206 -3.40 -12.90 -12.31
CA LEU A 206 -4.07 -11.60 -12.20
C LEU A 206 -3.79 -10.97 -10.83
N LYS A 207 -3.67 -9.66 -10.79
CA LYS A 207 -3.83 -8.87 -9.57
C LYS A 207 -5.25 -8.32 -9.55
N VAL A 208 -6.08 -8.76 -8.61
CA VAL A 208 -7.48 -8.35 -8.48
C VAL A 208 -7.64 -7.51 -7.21
N ILE A 209 -8.23 -6.33 -7.35
CA ILE A 209 -8.46 -5.43 -6.20
C ILE A 209 -9.72 -5.86 -5.45
N SER A 210 -9.63 -5.87 -4.13
CA SER A 210 -10.71 -6.22 -3.22
C SER A 210 -11.93 -5.31 -3.38
N HIS A 211 -13.10 -5.89 -3.08
CA HIS A 211 -14.39 -5.19 -3.04
C HIS A 211 -14.36 -3.93 -2.16
N THR A 212 -13.72 -3.99 -0.98
CA THR A 212 -13.63 -2.87 -0.02
C THR A 212 -13.04 -1.60 -0.64
N SER A 213 -11.97 -1.73 -1.43
CA SER A 213 -11.36 -0.58 -2.11
C SER A 213 -12.20 -0.05 -3.26
N THR A 214 -13.01 -0.89 -3.91
CA THR A 214 -13.81 -0.47 -5.08
C THR A 214 -15.17 0.12 -4.71
N GLN A 215 -15.73 -0.20 -3.54
CA GLN A 215 -17.05 0.26 -3.06
C GLN A 215 -17.29 1.76 -3.10
N ARG A 216 -16.24 2.57 -2.91
CA ARG A 216 -16.35 4.04 -2.87
C ARG A 216 -16.54 4.69 -4.23
N TYR A 217 -16.41 3.92 -5.31
CA TYR A 217 -16.58 4.42 -6.67
C TYR A 217 -17.97 4.04 -7.22
N ARG A 218 -18.39 4.75 -8.27
CA ARG A 218 -19.60 4.41 -9.04
C ARG A 218 -19.21 3.61 -10.27
N SER A 219 -20.21 2.99 -10.90
CA SER A 219 -19.99 2.15 -12.09
C SER A 219 -19.65 2.92 -13.37
N SER A 220 -19.79 4.20 -13.43
CA SER A 220 -19.44 5.03 -14.60
C SER A 220 -18.88 6.34 -14.10
N PRO A 221 -17.65 6.33 -13.56
CA PRO A 221 -17.04 7.52 -13.03
C PRO A 221 -16.44 8.37 -14.16
N ASP A 222 -16.43 9.69 -13.96
CA ASP A 222 -15.90 10.65 -14.94
C ASP A 222 -14.37 10.57 -15.14
N ASN A 223 -13.62 9.82 -14.27
CA ASN A 223 -12.16 9.82 -14.29
C ASN A 223 -11.57 8.42 -13.99
N LEU A 224 -11.67 7.50 -14.93
CA LEU A 224 -11.09 6.15 -14.83
C LEU A 224 -9.56 6.14 -14.63
N PRO A 225 -8.76 6.99 -15.30
CA PRO A 225 -7.32 7.01 -15.07
C PRO A 225 -6.92 7.34 -13.63
N GLN A 226 -7.66 8.24 -12.97
CA GLN A 226 -7.41 8.60 -11.58
C GLN A 226 -7.74 7.44 -10.64
N ILE A 227 -8.88 6.80 -10.84
CA ILE A 227 -9.31 5.63 -10.05
C ILE A 227 -8.30 4.49 -10.20
N ALA A 228 -7.88 4.19 -11.43
CA ALA A 228 -6.89 3.16 -11.69
C ALA A 228 -5.53 3.46 -11.03
N LYS A 229 -5.12 4.74 -10.99
CA LYS A 229 -3.91 5.18 -10.28
C LYS A 229 -4.04 4.97 -8.77
N GLU A 230 -5.18 5.33 -8.19
CA GLU A 230 -5.46 5.16 -6.75
C GLU A 230 -5.48 3.67 -6.36
N LEU A 231 -6.13 2.84 -7.17
CA LEU A 231 -6.21 1.39 -6.96
C LEU A 231 -4.94 0.63 -7.40
N GLY A 232 -4.06 1.25 -8.16
CA GLY A 232 -2.84 0.63 -8.68
C GLY A 232 -3.12 -0.51 -9.67
N VAL A 233 -4.07 -0.29 -10.60
CA VAL A 233 -4.46 -1.24 -11.64
C VAL A 233 -4.34 -0.65 -13.05
N ALA A 234 -4.18 -1.52 -14.04
CA ALA A 234 -4.15 -1.14 -15.46
C ALA A 234 -5.53 -1.19 -16.11
N ASN A 235 -6.44 -2.01 -15.58
CA ASN A 235 -7.72 -2.29 -16.20
C ASN A 235 -8.86 -2.12 -15.18
N ILE A 236 -10.03 -1.71 -15.68
CA ILE A 236 -11.25 -1.55 -14.89
C ILE A 236 -12.37 -2.32 -15.60
N LEU A 237 -13.13 -3.09 -14.83
CA LEU A 237 -14.40 -3.69 -15.26
C LEU A 237 -15.54 -2.87 -14.67
N GLU A 238 -16.39 -2.35 -15.53
CA GLU A 238 -17.64 -1.68 -15.18
C GLU A 238 -18.83 -2.51 -15.60
N GLY A 239 -19.97 -2.28 -14.97
CA GLY A 239 -21.16 -2.99 -15.37
C GLY A 239 -22.47 -2.43 -14.80
N SER A 240 -23.56 -3.00 -15.29
CA SER A 240 -24.91 -2.77 -14.76
C SER A 240 -25.71 -4.07 -14.74
N VAL A 241 -26.63 -4.17 -13.79
CA VAL A 241 -27.49 -5.33 -13.61
C VAL A 241 -28.94 -4.88 -13.59
N GLN A 242 -29.75 -5.53 -14.40
CA GLN A 242 -31.21 -5.37 -14.40
C GLN A 242 -31.88 -6.72 -14.12
N LYS A 243 -32.57 -6.83 -12.99
CA LYS A 243 -33.34 -8.00 -12.61
C LYS A 243 -34.82 -7.70 -12.75
N SER A 244 -35.55 -8.58 -13.42
CA SER A 244 -37.01 -8.51 -13.56
C SER A 244 -37.57 -9.91 -13.45
N GLN A 245 -38.21 -10.23 -12.33
CA GLN A 245 -38.71 -11.58 -12.01
C GLN A 245 -37.58 -12.63 -12.11
N ASP A 246 -37.66 -13.55 -13.06
CA ASP A 246 -36.73 -14.63 -13.35
C ASP A 246 -35.71 -14.31 -14.46
N GLN A 247 -35.73 -13.08 -15.00
CA GLN A 247 -34.81 -12.61 -16.04
C GLN A 247 -33.78 -11.67 -15.45
N VAL A 248 -32.54 -11.83 -15.89
CA VAL A 248 -31.39 -10.98 -15.52
C VAL A 248 -30.69 -10.55 -16.78
N ARG A 249 -30.46 -9.24 -16.90
CA ARG A 249 -29.56 -8.65 -17.87
C ARG A 249 -28.34 -8.12 -17.15
N VAL A 250 -27.14 -8.55 -17.58
CA VAL A 250 -25.84 -8.05 -17.08
C VAL A 250 -25.10 -7.44 -18.25
N ASN A 251 -24.81 -6.13 -18.18
CA ASN A 251 -23.95 -5.47 -19.15
C ASN A 251 -22.61 -5.24 -18.48
N VAL A 252 -21.51 -5.53 -19.19
CA VAL A 252 -20.15 -5.34 -18.68
C VAL A 252 -19.25 -4.78 -19.76
N GLN A 253 -18.27 -4.00 -19.34
CA GLN A 253 -17.22 -3.49 -20.21
C GLN A 253 -15.87 -3.49 -19.48
N LEU A 254 -14.84 -4.01 -20.14
CA LEU A 254 -13.46 -4.01 -19.70
C LEU A 254 -12.71 -2.90 -20.40
N ILE A 255 -12.12 -2.01 -19.62
CA ILE A 255 -11.49 -0.78 -20.11
C ILE A 255 -10.03 -0.76 -19.67
N ASN A 256 -9.11 -0.43 -20.58
CA ASN A 256 -7.75 -0.04 -20.24
C ASN A 256 -7.77 1.39 -19.69
N ALA A 257 -7.51 1.54 -18.40
CA ALA A 257 -7.70 2.82 -17.73
C ALA A 257 -6.68 3.92 -18.14
N ALA A 258 -5.52 3.53 -18.68
CA ALA A 258 -4.52 4.51 -19.12
C ALA A 258 -4.85 5.16 -20.47
N THR A 259 -5.57 4.42 -21.34
CA THR A 259 -5.90 4.84 -22.71
C THR A 259 -7.38 5.13 -22.90
N ASP A 260 -8.20 4.82 -21.91
CA ASP A 260 -9.66 4.87 -21.95
C ASP A 260 -10.24 4.02 -23.11
N ALA A 261 -9.51 2.97 -23.49
CA ALA A 261 -9.87 2.09 -24.59
C ALA A 261 -10.69 0.91 -24.06
N HIS A 262 -11.86 0.69 -24.66
CA HIS A 262 -12.62 -0.52 -24.41
C HIS A 262 -11.91 -1.73 -25.00
N LEU A 263 -11.45 -2.64 -24.15
CA LEU A 263 -10.83 -3.89 -24.54
C LEU A 263 -11.88 -4.93 -24.94
N TRP A 264 -13.01 -4.89 -24.26
CA TRP A 264 -14.15 -5.78 -24.48
C TRP A 264 -15.41 -5.19 -23.83
N ALA A 265 -16.57 -5.44 -24.45
CA ALA A 265 -17.89 -5.15 -23.89
C ALA A 265 -18.89 -6.22 -24.35
N ASP A 266 -19.82 -6.60 -23.47
CA ASP A 266 -20.86 -7.58 -23.79
C ASP A 266 -22.13 -7.37 -22.94
N SER A 267 -23.22 -8.00 -23.37
CA SER A 267 -24.52 -7.98 -22.70
C SER A 267 -25.09 -9.39 -22.61
N PHE A 268 -25.40 -9.83 -21.41
CA PHE A 268 -25.88 -11.16 -21.11
C PHE A 268 -27.37 -11.10 -20.68
N ASP A 269 -28.25 -11.58 -21.55
CA ASP A 269 -29.68 -11.78 -21.22
C ASP A 269 -29.91 -13.26 -20.91
N ARG A 270 -30.19 -13.59 -19.64
CA ARG A 270 -30.34 -14.96 -19.17
C ARG A 270 -31.46 -15.09 -18.13
N LYS A 271 -31.90 -16.33 -17.88
CA LYS A 271 -32.72 -16.60 -16.71
C LYS A 271 -31.87 -16.56 -15.44
N LEU A 272 -32.51 -16.24 -14.32
CA LEU A 272 -31.83 -16.20 -13.01
C LEU A 272 -31.16 -17.53 -12.65
N ILE A 273 -31.69 -18.66 -13.09
CA ILE A 273 -31.11 -19.99 -12.87
C ILE A 273 -29.74 -20.15 -13.55
N ASP A 274 -29.51 -19.40 -14.63
CA ASP A 274 -28.27 -19.47 -15.42
C ASP A 274 -27.22 -18.42 -14.97
N ILE A 275 -27.44 -17.73 -13.84
CA ILE A 275 -26.61 -16.58 -13.42
C ILE A 275 -25.16 -16.99 -13.20
N PHE A 276 -24.88 -18.16 -12.64
CA PHE A 276 -23.53 -18.66 -12.43
C PHE A 276 -22.76 -18.88 -13.74
N ALA A 277 -23.47 -19.28 -14.80
CA ALA A 277 -22.87 -19.38 -16.12
C ALA A 277 -22.44 -18.01 -16.67
N VAL A 278 -23.23 -16.96 -16.41
CA VAL A 278 -22.90 -15.58 -16.78
C VAL A 278 -21.67 -15.10 -16.04
N GLU A 279 -21.61 -15.28 -14.73
CA GLU A 279 -20.46 -14.88 -13.90
C GLU A 279 -19.17 -15.59 -14.34
N SER A 280 -19.26 -16.89 -14.59
CA SER A 280 -18.14 -17.72 -15.09
C SER A 280 -17.70 -17.27 -16.48
N GLU A 281 -18.65 -16.98 -17.38
CA GLU A 281 -18.35 -16.52 -18.74
C GLU A 281 -17.67 -15.15 -18.72
N ILE A 282 -18.13 -14.22 -17.88
CA ILE A 282 -17.51 -12.90 -17.70
C ILE A 282 -16.09 -13.06 -17.16
N ALA A 283 -15.90 -13.82 -16.08
CA ALA A 283 -14.58 -14.02 -15.48
C ALA A 283 -13.59 -14.67 -16.48
N ALA A 284 -14.01 -15.70 -17.21
CA ALA A 284 -13.20 -16.33 -18.24
C ALA A 284 -12.84 -15.38 -19.39
N LYS A 285 -13.79 -14.57 -19.87
CA LYS A 285 -13.54 -13.59 -20.93
C LYS A 285 -12.58 -12.49 -20.48
N VAL A 286 -12.72 -11.99 -19.26
CA VAL A 286 -11.79 -11.02 -18.67
C VAL A 286 -10.37 -11.63 -18.60
N ALA A 287 -10.23 -12.82 -18.02
CA ALA A 287 -8.94 -13.49 -17.90
C ALA A 287 -8.27 -13.70 -19.27
N ASN A 288 -9.04 -14.15 -20.27
CA ASN A 288 -8.55 -14.34 -21.63
C ASN A 288 -8.15 -13.01 -22.31
N THR A 289 -8.95 -11.96 -22.15
CA THR A 289 -8.67 -10.62 -22.73
C THR A 289 -7.39 -10.03 -22.13
N LEU A 290 -7.15 -10.24 -20.83
CA LEU A 290 -5.93 -9.83 -20.13
C LEU A 290 -4.77 -10.81 -20.34
N GLN A 291 -4.95 -11.85 -21.15
CA GLN A 291 -3.96 -12.89 -21.45
C GLN A 291 -3.41 -13.57 -20.17
N ALA A 292 -4.26 -13.73 -19.16
CA ALA A 292 -3.91 -14.46 -17.96
C ALA A 292 -3.70 -15.95 -18.28
N LYS A 293 -2.65 -16.52 -17.69
CA LYS A 293 -2.42 -17.98 -17.79
C LYS A 293 -3.29 -18.67 -16.76
N LEU A 294 -4.18 -19.52 -17.21
CA LEU A 294 -5.04 -20.32 -16.36
C LEU A 294 -4.50 -21.75 -16.25
N THR A 295 -4.36 -22.26 -15.05
CA THR A 295 -4.20 -23.68 -14.79
C THR A 295 -5.54 -24.40 -14.98
N GLY A 296 -5.51 -25.74 -15.09
CA GLY A 296 -6.76 -26.53 -15.16
C GLY A 296 -7.60 -26.38 -13.88
N GLU A 297 -6.95 -26.28 -12.72
CA GLU A 297 -7.60 -26.07 -11.42
C GLU A 297 -8.28 -24.69 -11.34
N GLU A 298 -7.58 -23.62 -11.75
CA GLU A 298 -8.16 -22.27 -11.81
C GLU A 298 -9.33 -22.17 -12.80
N GLN A 299 -9.22 -22.82 -13.96
CA GLN A 299 -10.30 -22.86 -14.94
C GLN A 299 -11.53 -23.59 -14.36
N HIS A 300 -11.33 -24.68 -13.63
CA HIS A 300 -12.38 -25.38 -12.91
C HIS A 300 -13.00 -24.47 -11.83
N ALA A 301 -12.17 -23.83 -11.01
CA ALA A 301 -12.60 -22.94 -9.92
C ALA A 301 -13.41 -21.72 -10.41
N ILE A 302 -13.06 -21.13 -11.58
CA ILE A 302 -13.83 -20.06 -12.20
C ILE A 302 -15.21 -20.55 -12.67
N SER A 303 -15.28 -21.79 -13.19
CA SER A 303 -16.51 -22.36 -13.78
C SER A 303 -17.43 -23.02 -12.75
N MET A 304 -16.99 -23.15 -11.51
CA MET A 304 -17.73 -23.85 -10.46
C MET A 304 -19.04 -23.16 -10.13
N GLN A 305 -20.10 -23.95 -10.03
CA GLN A 305 -21.42 -23.50 -9.57
C GLN A 305 -21.58 -23.86 -8.08
N PRO A 306 -21.60 -22.85 -7.19
CA PRO A 306 -21.54 -23.11 -5.74
C PRO A 306 -22.84 -23.67 -5.15
N THR A 307 -23.97 -23.51 -5.84
CA THR A 307 -25.28 -24.09 -5.51
C THR A 307 -26.15 -24.18 -6.75
N GLN A 308 -27.08 -25.14 -6.79
CA GLN A 308 -28.12 -25.21 -7.81
C GLN A 308 -29.43 -24.52 -7.35
N ASN A 309 -29.49 -24.11 -6.10
CA ASN A 309 -30.69 -23.49 -5.51
C ASN A 309 -30.61 -21.96 -5.62
N THR A 310 -31.32 -21.38 -6.56
CA THR A 310 -31.35 -19.93 -6.82
C THR A 310 -31.90 -19.12 -5.64
N GLU A 311 -32.78 -19.70 -4.81
CA GLU A 311 -33.29 -19.04 -3.60
C GLU A 311 -32.20 -18.97 -2.53
N ALA A 312 -31.44 -20.08 -2.32
CA ALA A 312 -30.29 -20.11 -1.44
C ALA A 312 -29.21 -19.08 -1.86
N TYR A 313 -28.98 -18.99 -3.17
CA TYR A 313 -28.04 -18.00 -3.72
C TYR A 313 -28.48 -16.56 -3.44
N GLN A 314 -29.74 -16.21 -3.70
CA GLN A 314 -30.22 -14.85 -3.41
C GLN A 314 -30.14 -14.50 -1.91
N LEU A 315 -30.40 -15.47 -1.05
CA LEU A 315 -30.24 -15.29 0.41
C LEU A 315 -28.79 -15.11 0.80
N TYR A 316 -27.87 -15.87 0.19
CA TYR A 316 -26.42 -15.68 0.37
C TYR A 316 -25.98 -14.26 -0.06
N LEU A 317 -26.40 -13.79 -1.23
CA LEU A 317 -26.08 -12.43 -1.69
C LEU A 317 -26.60 -11.35 -0.73
N LYS A 318 -27.80 -11.54 -0.17
CA LYS A 318 -28.31 -10.65 0.90
C LYS A 318 -27.44 -10.70 2.14
N GLY A 319 -27.01 -11.90 2.54
CA GLY A 319 -26.05 -12.07 3.63
C GLY A 319 -24.76 -11.30 3.38
N ARG A 320 -24.16 -11.43 2.19
CA ARG A 320 -22.95 -10.69 1.78
C ARG A 320 -23.16 -9.17 1.80
N PHE A 321 -24.28 -8.71 1.26
CA PHE A 321 -24.63 -7.28 1.26
C PHE A 321 -24.69 -6.69 2.67
N PHE A 322 -25.29 -7.38 3.65
CA PHE A 322 -25.32 -6.93 5.04
C PHE A 322 -23.95 -7.09 5.71
N TRP A 323 -23.23 -8.17 5.44
CA TRP A 323 -21.89 -8.41 5.95
C TRP A 323 -20.90 -7.29 5.55
N ASN A 324 -21.00 -6.76 4.32
CA ASN A 324 -20.17 -5.68 3.81
C ASN A 324 -20.36 -4.35 4.56
N LYS A 325 -21.48 -4.13 5.23
CA LYS A 325 -21.75 -2.90 6.01
C LYS A 325 -20.96 -2.80 7.32
N ARG A 326 -20.45 -3.91 7.83
CA ARG A 326 -19.53 -3.95 8.97
C ARG A 326 -20.07 -3.29 10.25
N THR A 327 -21.37 -3.39 10.55
CA THR A 327 -21.96 -2.96 11.82
C THR A 327 -22.53 -4.14 12.57
N GLY A 328 -22.58 -4.11 13.91
CA GLY A 328 -23.15 -5.21 14.72
C GLY A 328 -24.55 -5.62 14.26
N PRO A 329 -25.52 -4.69 14.15
CA PRO A 329 -26.89 -5.01 13.68
C PRO A 329 -26.95 -5.55 12.24
N ASP A 330 -26.06 -5.12 11.35
CA ASP A 330 -26.03 -5.64 9.98
C ASP A 330 -25.36 -7.02 9.91
N LEU A 331 -24.35 -7.30 10.74
CA LEU A 331 -23.77 -8.64 10.88
C LEU A 331 -24.79 -9.65 11.43
N GLU A 332 -25.67 -9.27 12.36
CA GLU A 332 -26.75 -10.12 12.84
C GLU A 332 -27.73 -10.46 11.69
N LYS A 333 -28.08 -9.48 10.85
CA LYS A 333 -28.90 -9.73 9.64
C LYS A 333 -28.18 -10.65 8.65
N ALA A 334 -26.87 -10.46 8.48
CA ALA A 334 -26.07 -11.34 7.61
C ALA A 334 -26.14 -12.79 8.10
N ILE A 335 -25.96 -13.02 9.40
CA ILE A 335 -26.09 -14.33 10.05
C ILE A 335 -27.45 -14.96 9.74
N ASP A 336 -28.54 -14.20 9.87
CA ASP A 336 -29.89 -14.70 9.59
C ASP A 336 -30.06 -15.09 8.12
N TYR A 337 -29.56 -14.29 7.19
CA TYR A 337 -29.63 -14.61 5.77
C TYR A 337 -28.78 -15.82 5.39
N PHE A 338 -27.56 -15.96 5.94
CA PHE A 338 -26.73 -17.15 5.71
C PHE A 338 -27.38 -18.41 6.28
N LYS A 339 -28.00 -18.36 7.47
CA LYS A 339 -28.78 -19.49 8.02
C LYS A 339 -29.97 -19.85 7.14
N GLN A 340 -30.66 -18.87 6.58
CA GLN A 340 -31.76 -19.13 5.63
C GLN A 340 -31.23 -19.77 4.35
N ALA A 341 -30.07 -19.30 3.81
CA ALA A 341 -29.44 -19.91 2.64
C ALA A 341 -29.07 -21.39 2.89
N ILE A 342 -28.45 -21.68 4.04
CA ILE A 342 -28.12 -23.05 4.48
C ILE A 342 -29.38 -23.92 4.62
N ASN A 343 -30.47 -23.40 5.16
CA ASN A 343 -31.73 -24.13 5.26
C ASN A 343 -32.33 -24.48 3.89
N LYS A 344 -32.09 -23.63 2.87
CA LYS A 344 -32.55 -23.88 1.48
C LYS A 344 -31.61 -24.85 0.74
N ASP A 345 -30.34 -24.80 1.02
CA ASP A 345 -29.33 -25.70 0.47
C ASP A 345 -28.25 -26.00 1.51
N PRO A 346 -28.37 -27.11 2.27
CA PRO A 346 -27.36 -27.53 3.25
C PRO A 346 -25.98 -27.89 2.66
N SER A 347 -25.87 -28.01 1.33
CA SER A 347 -24.60 -28.25 0.63
C SER A 347 -23.93 -26.97 0.13
N TYR A 348 -24.48 -25.79 0.44
CA TYR A 348 -23.94 -24.52 -0.01
C TYR A 348 -22.78 -24.06 0.89
N ALA A 349 -21.54 -24.48 0.57
CA ALA A 349 -20.35 -24.24 1.39
C ALA A 349 -20.07 -22.76 1.66
N LEU A 350 -20.23 -21.85 0.64
CA LEU A 350 -19.99 -20.42 0.83
C LEU A 350 -20.96 -19.76 1.82
N ALA A 351 -22.16 -20.31 2.00
CA ALA A 351 -23.08 -19.81 3.01
C ALA A 351 -22.59 -20.09 4.43
N TYR A 352 -21.93 -21.25 4.65
CA TYR A 352 -21.26 -21.55 5.92
C TYR A 352 -20.04 -20.66 6.14
N VAL A 353 -19.27 -20.36 5.10
CA VAL A 353 -18.17 -19.38 5.18
C VAL A 353 -18.68 -18.02 5.63
N GLY A 354 -19.70 -17.47 4.93
CA GLY A 354 -20.30 -16.19 5.30
C GLY A 354 -20.84 -16.15 6.73
N LEU A 355 -21.40 -17.28 7.20
CA LEU A 355 -21.85 -17.43 8.57
C LEU A 355 -20.67 -17.40 9.56
N GLY A 356 -19.57 -18.11 9.27
CA GLY A 356 -18.38 -18.15 10.10
C GLY A 356 -17.69 -16.77 10.19
N ASP A 357 -17.48 -16.11 9.06
CA ASP A 357 -16.91 -14.77 8.97
C ASP A 357 -17.76 -13.74 9.75
N SER A 358 -19.09 -13.87 9.69
CA SER A 358 -20.00 -13.00 10.44
C SER A 358 -19.83 -13.16 11.96
N TYR A 359 -19.64 -14.38 12.45
CA TYR A 359 -19.39 -14.61 13.87
C TYR A 359 -18.03 -14.07 14.34
N ILE A 360 -16.96 -14.19 13.53
CA ILE A 360 -15.65 -13.59 13.81
C ILE A 360 -15.78 -12.07 13.96
N LEU A 361 -16.40 -11.42 12.98
CA LEU A 361 -16.54 -9.98 12.97
C LEU A 361 -17.46 -9.47 14.07
N LEU A 362 -18.52 -10.20 14.41
CA LEU A 362 -19.42 -9.82 15.50
C LEU A 362 -18.66 -9.71 16.83
N SER A 363 -17.70 -10.60 17.06
CA SER A 363 -16.79 -10.51 18.21
C SER A 363 -15.80 -9.34 18.07
N GLY A 364 -15.22 -9.16 16.91
CA GLY A 364 -14.25 -8.09 16.62
C GLY A 364 -14.84 -6.68 16.80
N PHE A 365 -16.12 -6.49 16.53
CA PHE A 365 -16.85 -5.24 16.77
C PHE A 365 -17.48 -5.14 18.18
N GLY A 366 -17.12 -6.03 19.10
CA GLY A 366 -17.60 -6.00 20.49
C GLY A 366 -19.10 -6.26 20.68
N ALA A 367 -19.79 -6.74 19.63
CA ALA A 367 -21.22 -7.06 19.67
C ALA A 367 -21.52 -8.44 20.28
N ALA A 368 -20.51 -9.32 20.37
CA ALA A 368 -20.60 -10.61 21.05
C ALA A 368 -19.29 -10.94 21.76
N ARG A 369 -19.34 -11.77 22.81
CA ARG A 369 -18.12 -12.22 23.49
C ARG A 369 -17.39 -13.26 22.64
N PRO A 370 -16.04 -13.26 22.64
CA PRO A 370 -15.22 -14.23 21.88
C PRO A 370 -15.63 -15.69 22.14
N GLN A 371 -15.84 -16.07 23.39
CA GLN A 371 -16.24 -17.42 23.81
C GLN A 371 -17.60 -17.88 23.27
N ASP A 372 -18.48 -16.95 22.89
CA ASP A 372 -19.81 -17.26 22.33
C ASP A 372 -19.76 -17.35 20.80
N SER A 373 -18.87 -16.61 20.15
CA SER A 373 -18.79 -16.43 18.69
C SER A 373 -17.82 -17.40 18.01
N PHE A 374 -16.59 -17.54 18.54
CA PHE A 374 -15.55 -18.34 17.85
C PHE A 374 -15.89 -19.83 17.71
N PRO A 375 -16.53 -20.52 18.69
CA PRO A 375 -16.95 -21.91 18.46
C PRO A 375 -17.95 -22.06 17.31
N LEU A 376 -18.83 -21.05 17.11
CA LEU A 376 -19.79 -21.04 16.01
C LEU A 376 -19.11 -20.76 14.66
N ALA A 377 -18.14 -19.85 14.64
CA ALA A 377 -17.33 -19.58 13.47
C ALA A 377 -16.54 -20.83 13.01
N GLU A 378 -15.88 -21.48 13.96
CA GLU A 378 -15.13 -22.71 13.72
C GLU A 378 -16.01 -23.85 13.19
N ALA A 379 -17.16 -24.07 13.82
CA ALA A 379 -18.12 -25.08 13.38
C ALA A 379 -18.59 -24.84 11.94
N ALA A 380 -18.87 -23.57 11.61
CA ALA A 380 -19.27 -23.17 10.27
C ALA A 380 -18.12 -23.38 9.25
N ALA A 381 -16.89 -22.96 9.58
CA ALA A 381 -15.72 -23.18 8.72
C ALA A 381 -15.43 -24.66 8.47
N LYS A 382 -15.46 -25.50 9.51
CA LYS A 382 -15.30 -26.95 9.37
C LYS A 382 -16.37 -27.55 8.48
N LYS A 383 -17.62 -27.10 8.63
CA LYS A 383 -18.72 -27.57 7.79
C LYS A 383 -18.54 -27.16 6.33
N ALA A 384 -18.06 -25.95 6.06
CA ALA A 384 -17.71 -25.52 4.72
C ALA A 384 -16.64 -26.40 4.09
N LEU A 385 -15.55 -26.70 4.84
CA LEU A 385 -14.46 -27.57 4.39
C LEU A 385 -14.84 -29.04 4.23
N GLU A 386 -15.83 -29.56 4.98
CA GLU A 386 -16.41 -30.89 4.73
C GLU A 386 -17.12 -30.97 3.37
N ILE A 387 -17.66 -29.87 2.88
CA ILE A 387 -18.38 -29.78 1.60
C ILE A 387 -17.39 -29.48 0.47
N ASP A 388 -16.48 -28.53 0.67
CA ASP A 388 -15.47 -28.10 -0.30
C ASP A 388 -14.19 -27.67 0.41
N ASP A 389 -13.16 -28.51 0.35
CA ASP A 389 -11.85 -28.32 0.97
C ASP A 389 -10.91 -27.41 0.15
N THR A 390 -11.39 -26.85 -0.95
CA THR A 390 -10.64 -25.90 -1.80
C THR A 390 -11.00 -24.43 -1.53
N LEU A 391 -11.86 -24.16 -0.54
CA LEU A 391 -12.28 -22.80 -0.19
C LEU A 391 -11.23 -22.07 0.67
N ALA A 392 -10.49 -21.15 0.05
CA ALA A 392 -9.52 -20.29 0.75
C ALA A 392 -10.16 -19.53 1.91
N GLU A 393 -11.38 -19.08 1.72
CA GLU A 393 -12.17 -18.35 2.70
C GLU A 393 -12.44 -19.20 3.96
N ALA A 394 -12.80 -20.49 3.78
CA ALA A 394 -13.07 -21.41 4.88
C ALA A 394 -11.79 -21.72 5.68
N HIS A 395 -10.65 -21.94 5.00
CA HIS A 395 -9.34 -22.10 5.63
C HIS A 395 -8.94 -20.83 6.42
N THR A 396 -9.24 -19.64 5.90
CA THR A 396 -8.99 -18.35 6.58
C THR A 396 -9.78 -18.26 7.88
N THR A 397 -11.08 -18.54 7.85
CA THR A 397 -11.97 -18.53 9.00
C THR A 397 -11.54 -19.56 10.06
N LEU A 398 -11.19 -20.78 9.63
CA LEU A 398 -10.67 -21.81 10.53
C LEU A 398 -9.32 -21.43 11.13
N GLY A 399 -8.40 -20.94 10.31
CA GLY A 399 -7.07 -20.50 10.74
C GLY A 399 -7.16 -19.41 11.82
N PHE A 400 -8.02 -18.41 11.63
CA PHE A 400 -8.25 -17.36 12.61
C PHE A 400 -8.85 -17.91 13.93
N SER A 401 -9.84 -18.80 13.81
CA SER A 401 -10.45 -19.44 14.99
C SER A 401 -9.46 -20.29 15.78
N LEU A 402 -8.58 -21.04 15.11
CA LEU A 402 -7.50 -21.80 15.75
C LEU A 402 -6.52 -20.90 16.50
N CYS A 403 -6.16 -19.75 15.92
CA CYS A 403 -5.27 -18.78 16.54
C CYS A 403 -5.87 -18.20 17.82
N VAL A 404 -7.09 -17.66 17.72
CA VAL A 404 -7.67 -16.80 18.77
C VAL A 404 -8.39 -17.60 19.84
N HIS A 405 -9.08 -18.68 19.46
CA HIS A 405 -9.87 -19.48 20.39
C HIS A 405 -9.10 -20.65 21.00
N HIS A 406 -8.36 -21.39 20.16
CA HIS A 406 -7.63 -22.57 20.62
C HIS A 406 -6.17 -22.28 21.01
N LEU A 407 -5.61 -21.12 20.61
CA LEU A 407 -4.19 -20.79 20.74
C LEU A 407 -3.30 -21.85 20.04
N ASP A 408 -3.83 -22.51 19.00
CA ASP A 408 -3.09 -23.41 18.12
C ASP A 408 -2.47 -22.63 16.97
N PHE A 409 -1.36 -21.95 17.28
CA PHE A 409 -0.65 -21.13 16.30
C PHE A 409 -0.09 -21.95 15.12
N ALA A 410 0.34 -23.18 15.40
CA ALA A 410 0.90 -24.06 14.34
C ALA A 410 -0.20 -24.52 13.38
N GLY A 411 -1.36 -24.95 13.90
CA GLY A 411 -2.54 -25.27 13.11
C GLY A 411 -3.03 -24.06 12.31
N SER A 412 -3.13 -22.91 12.96
CA SER A 412 -3.52 -21.65 12.34
C SER A 412 -2.61 -21.29 11.15
N ILE A 413 -1.28 -21.34 11.32
CA ILE A 413 -0.32 -21.05 10.24
C ILE A 413 -0.55 -22.00 9.06
N ARG A 414 -0.77 -23.31 9.29
CA ARG A 414 -1.03 -24.28 8.21
C ARG A 414 -2.30 -23.93 7.43
N GLU A 415 -3.37 -23.55 8.14
CA GLU A 415 -4.62 -23.19 7.47
C GLU A 415 -4.48 -21.90 6.64
N PHE A 416 -3.78 -20.88 7.15
CA PHE A 416 -3.50 -19.66 6.38
C PHE A 416 -2.56 -19.92 5.18
N GLU A 417 -1.54 -20.75 5.33
CA GLU A 417 -0.68 -21.15 4.21
C GLU A 417 -1.49 -21.86 3.12
N ARG A 418 -2.46 -22.70 3.51
CA ARG A 418 -3.37 -23.32 2.56
C ARG A 418 -4.28 -22.30 1.89
N ALA A 419 -4.83 -21.35 2.65
CA ALA A 419 -5.70 -20.28 2.12
C ALA A 419 -4.99 -19.43 1.07
N VAL A 420 -3.79 -18.93 1.36
CA VAL A 420 -3.05 -18.08 0.41
C VAL A 420 -2.51 -18.88 -0.80
N ALA A 421 -2.31 -20.18 -0.66
CA ALA A 421 -1.97 -21.06 -1.78
C ALA A 421 -3.18 -21.28 -2.71
N LEU A 422 -4.39 -21.44 -2.16
CA LEU A 422 -5.64 -21.64 -2.92
C LEU A 422 -6.10 -20.35 -3.61
N ASN A 423 -5.95 -19.20 -2.94
CA ASN A 423 -6.32 -17.89 -3.50
C ASN A 423 -5.28 -16.81 -3.15
N PRO A 424 -4.24 -16.61 -3.99
CA PRO A 424 -3.17 -15.65 -3.75
C PRO A 424 -3.61 -14.17 -3.81
N ASN A 425 -4.85 -13.90 -4.23
CA ASN A 425 -5.44 -12.56 -4.29
C ASN A 425 -6.51 -12.33 -3.20
N TYR A 426 -6.66 -13.23 -2.25
CA TYR A 426 -7.60 -13.06 -1.16
C TYR A 426 -6.99 -12.18 -0.06
N ALA A 427 -7.27 -10.86 -0.14
CA ALA A 427 -6.69 -9.86 0.76
C ALA A 427 -6.91 -10.18 2.24
N THR A 428 -8.08 -10.71 2.63
CA THR A 428 -8.41 -11.07 4.02
C THR A 428 -7.50 -12.17 4.55
N ALA A 429 -7.17 -13.19 3.72
CA ALA A 429 -6.26 -14.25 4.15
C ALA A 429 -4.88 -13.69 4.49
N HIS A 430 -4.30 -12.88 3.61
CA HIS A 430 -3.01 -12.23 3.86
C HIS A 430 -3.06 -11.30 5.08
N HIS A 431 -4.14 -10.53 5.23
CA HIS A 431 -4.36 -9.62 6.35
C HIS A 431 -4.36 -10.37 7.69
N TRP A 432 -5.28 -11.31 7.87
CA TRP A 432 -5.43 -12.04 9.13
C TRP A 432 -4.26 -12.98 9.42
N PHE A 433 -3.58 -13.49 8.38
CA PHE A 433 -2.36 -14.27 8.55
C PHE A 433 -1.24 -13.44 9.18
N GLY A 434 -1.04 -12.23 8.68
CA GLY A 434 -0.04 -11.29 9.20
C GLY A 434 -0.35 -10.83 10.60
N ASP A 435 -1.57 -10.35 10.81
CA ASP A 435 -2.04 -9.72 12.05
C ASP A 435 -2.35 -10.70 13.18
N GLY A 436 -2.53 -11.97 12.88
CA GLY A 436 -2.83 -13.03 13.85
C GLY A 436 -1.60 -13.87 14.21
N PRO A 437 -1.53 -15.11 13.67
CA PRO A 437 -0.58 -16.11 14.16
C PRO A 437 0.88 -15.75 13.88
N LEU A 438 1.22 -15.10 12.77
CA LEU A 438 2.60 -14.74 12.48
C LEU A 438 3.14 -13.70 13.46
N LEU A 439 2.33 -12.70 13.77
CA LEU A 439 2.68 -11.66 14.74
C LEU A 439 2.78 -12.26 16.14
N ALA A 440 1.80 -13.09 16.57
CA ALA A 440 1.77 -13.74 17.85
C ALA A 440 3.03 -14.60 18.15
N VAL A 441 3.53 -15.33 17.15
CA VAL A 441 4.74 -16.16 17.33
C VAL A 441 6.05 -15.41 17.08
N GLY A 442 5.99 -14.11 16.74
CA GLY A 442 7.16 -13.25 16.54
C GLY A 442 7.81 -13.35 15.16
N GLN A 443 7.10 -13.86 14.14
CA GLN A 443 7.56 -13.87 12.73
C GLN A 443 7.30 -12.50 12.07
N PHE A 444 7.85 -11.43 12.65
CA PHE A 444 7.53 -10.05 12.31
C PHE A 444 7.75 -9.68 10.84
N ASP A 445 8.87 -10.09 10.23
CA ASP A 445 9.15 -9.76 8.83
C ASP A 445 8.13 -10.43 7.90
N ARG A 446 7.71 -11.65 8.21
CA ARG A 446 6.69 -12.37 7.45
C ARG A 446 5.32 -11.72 7.66
N ALA A 447 4.96 -11.38 8.89
CA ALA A 447 3.71 -10.66 9.22
C ALA A 447 3.61 -9.35 8.43
N ILE A 448 4.68 -8.55 8.40
CA ILE A 448 4.76 -7.30 7.63
C ILE A 448 4.67 -7.57 6.11
N ALA A 449 5.25 -8.65 5.61
CA ALA A 449 5.17 -9.01 4.20
C ALA A 449 3.73 -9.37 3.79
N GLU A 450 3.03 -10.15 4.60
CA GLU A 450 1.62 -10.51 4.39
C GLU A 450 0.72 -9.26 4.49
N GLY A 451 0.91 -8.40 5.49
CA GLY A 451 0.18 -7.13 5.61
C GLY A 451 0.40 -6.20 4.41
N LYS A 452 1.62 -6.12 3.86
CA LYS A 452 1.89 -5.38 2.61
C LYS A 452 1.18 -6.00 1.42
N ARG A 453 1.15 -7.33 1.33
CA ARG A 453 0.43 -8.03 0.26
C ARG A 453 -1.06 -7.77 0.36
N ALA A 454 -1.64 -7.82 1.55
CA ALA A 454 -3.04 -7.44 1.78
C ALA A 454 -3.32 -6.00 1.30
N LEU A 455 -2.44 -5.05 1.62
CA LEU A 455 -2.58 -3.65 1.21
C LEU A 455 -2.37 -3.44 -0.31
N GLU A 456 -1.59 -4.28 -0.98
CA GLU A 456 -1.51 -4.28 -2.46
C GLU A 456 -2.82 -4.72 -3.11
N LEU A 457 -3.54 -5.64 -2.48
CA LEU A 457 -4.82 -6.19 -2.96
C LEU A 457 -6.01 -5.34 -2.53
N ASP A 458 -5.88 -4.58 -1.43
CA ASP A 458 -6.93 -3.70 -0.89
C ASP A 458 -6.33 -2.33 -0.48
N PRO A 459 -5.88 -1.51 -1.46
CA PRO A 459 -5.04 -0.33 -1.22
C PRO A 459 -5.73 0.82 -0.50
N LEU A 460 -7.07 0.84 -0.45
CA LEU A 460 -7.86 1.87 0.21
C LEU A 460 -8.55 1.37 1.49
N SER A 461 -8.20 0.17 1.94
CA SER A 461 -8.68 -0.38 3.21
C SER A 461 -8.04 0.36 4.38
N VAL A 462 -8.88 1.05 5.15
CA VAL A 462 -8.45 1.78 6.34
C VAL A 462 -7.93 0.81 7.41
N ILE A 463 -8.65 -0.32 7.60
CA ILE A 463 -8.29 -1.33 8.62
C ILE A 463 -6.95 -2.02 8.25
N ILE A 464 -6.76 -2.49 7.01
CA ILE A 464 -5.49 -3.14 6.61
C ILE A 464 -4.31 -2.15 6.71
N THR A 465 -4.55 -0.85 6.41
CA THR A 465 -3.52 0.18 6.56
C THR A 465 -3.14 0.36 8.03
N ALA A 466 -4.11 0.37 8.94
CA ALA A 466 -3.87 0.50 10.37
C ALA A 466 -3.21 -0.77 10.95
N ASP A 467 -3.67 -1.96 10.57
CA ASP A 467 -3.13 -3.22 11.08
C ASP A 467 -1.69 -3.49 10.57
N LEU A 468 -1.36 -3.06 9.35
CA LEU A 468 0.05 -3.02 8.92
C LEU A 468 0.87 -2.08 9.84
N GLY A 469 0.29 -0.98 10.31
CA GLY A 469 0.86 -0.12 11.34
C GLY A 469 1.07 -0.86 12.66
N ALA A 470 0.08 -1.65 13.10
CA ALA A 470 0.16 -2.48 14.30
C ALA A 470 1.25 -3.58 14.16
N ASN A 471 1.39 -4.20 12.98
CA ASN A 471 2.47 -5.14 12.71
C ASN A 471 3.85 -4.48 12.86
N TYR A 472 4.02 -3.24 12.39
CA TYR A 472 5.25 -2.48 12.63
C TYR A 472 5.43 -2.11 14.10
N LEU A 473 4.36 -1.73 14.82
CA LEU A 473 4.39 -1.37 16.23
C LEU A 473 4.89 -2.54 17.08
N VAL A 474 4.29 -3.72 16.91
CA VAL A 474 4.67 -4.95 17.62
C VAL A 474 6.09 -5.40 17.25
N ALA A 475 6.50 -5.19 16.00
CA ALA A 475 7.88 -5.40 15.55
C ALA A 475 8.86 -4.31 16.05
N ARG A 476 8.42 -3.36 16.87
CA ARG A 476 9.19 -2.23 17.43
C ARG A 476 9.72 -1.25 16.37
N ARG A 477 9.12 -1.24 15.21
CA ARG A 477 9.42 -0.34 14.09
C ARG A 477 8.49 0.88 14.16
N TYR A 478 8.66 1.67 15.21
CA TYR A 478 7.71 2.72 15.59
C TYR A 478 7.56 3.85 14.57
N ASP A 479 8.59 4.20 13.80
CA ASP A 479 8.50 5.25 12.77
C ASP A 479 7.61 4.80 11.62
N GLU A 480 7.80 3.57 11.14
CA GLU A 480 6.96 3.01 10.09
C GLU A 480 5.52 2.78 10.57
N ALA A 481 5.33 2.41 11.84
CA ALA A 481 4.01 2.30 12.46
C ALA A 481 3.27 3.65 12.43
N ILE A 482 3.91 4.73 12.90
CA ILE A 482 3.36 6.10 12.90
C ILE A 482 2.98 6.53 11.48
N ASP A 483 3.82 6.24 10.49
CA ASP A 483 3.55 6.58 9.10
C ASP A 483 2.34 5.84 8.54
N GLN A 484 2.13 4.56 8.91
CA GLN A 484 0.95 3.81 8.48
C GLN A 484 -0.33 4.30 9.18
N PHE A 485 -0.28 4.56 10.50
CA PHE A 485 -1.45 5.08 11.22
C PHE A 485 -1.88 6.46 10.69
N ARG A 486 -0.93 7.34 10.35
CA ARG A 486 -1.24 8.62 9.69
C ARG A 486 -1.93 8.42 8.34
N LYS A 487 -1.45 7.47 7.52
CA LYS A 487 -2.14 7.13 6.26
C LYS A 487 -3.55 6.60 6.48
N ALA A 488 -3.77 5.79 7.52
CA ALA A 488 -5.11 5.32 7.86
C ALA A 488 -6.03 6.49 8.28
N ILE A 489 -5.50 7.45 9.04
CA ILE A 489 -6.21 8.69 9.42
C ILE A 489 -6.46 9.58 8.19
N ASP A 490 -5.54 9.66 7.24
CA ASP A 490 -5.73 10.39 5.98
C ASP A 490 -6.85 9.76 5.13
N LEU A 491 -7.00 8.42 5.17
CA LEU A 491 -8.09 7.70 4.48
C LEU A 491 -9.44 7.89 5.17
N ASP A 492 -9.47 7.87 6.50
CA ASP A 492 -10.65 8.14 7.32
C ASP A 492 -10.25 8.83 8.65
N PRO A 493 -10.41 10.16 8.74
CA PRO A 493 -10.09 10.93 9.96
C PRO A 493 -10.96 10.61 11.18
N ARG A 494 -12.02 9.81 11.01
CA ARG A 494 -12.92 9.40 12.09
C ARG A 494 -12.67 7.96 12.56
N PHE A 495 -11.69 7.29 12.00
CA PHE A 495 -11.36 5.93 12.36
C PHE A 495 -10.60 5.89 13.70
N TYR A 496 -11.33 5.75 14.80
CA TYR A 496 -10.81 5.81 16.17
C TYR A 496 -9.67 4.81 16.44
N TYR A 497 -9.72 3.63 15.80
CA TYR A 497 -8.70 2.59 15.88
C TYR A 497 -7.31 3.09 15.44
N ALA A 498 -7.21 3.87 14.37
CA ALA A 498 -5.95 4.44 13.94
C ALA A 498 -5.41 5.51 14.90
N HIS A 499 -6.28 6.28 15.55
CA HIS A 499 -5.89 7.29 16.54
C HIS A 499 -5.31 6.65 17.80
N TRP A 500 -5.95 5.61 18.37
CA TRP A 500 -5.40 5.00 19.57
C TRP A 500 -4.12 4.21 19.32
N ASN A 501 -3.98 3.55 18.17
CA ASN A 501 -2.73 2.88 17.77
C ASN A 501 -1.60 3.90 17.49
N LEU A 502 -1.92 5.06 16.89
CA LEU A 502 -0.97 6.16 16.73
C LEU A 502 -0.50 6.65 18.10
N ALA A 503 -1.43 6.78 19.05
CA ALA A 503 -1.09 7.19 20.41
C ALA A 503 -0.12 6.19 21.06
N GLU A 504 -0.35 4.90 20.92
CA GLU A 504 0.51 3.85 21.43
C GLU A 504 1.92 3.91 20.81
N ALA A 505 2.01 4.07 19.50
CA ALA A 505 3.29 4.22 18.82
C ALA A 505 4.05 5.47 19.26
N LEU A 506 3.37 6.59 19.47
CA LEU A 506 3.94 7.83 20.02
C LEU A 506 4.42 7.65 21.46
N GLU A 507 3.66 6.91 22.26
CA GLU A 507 4.03 6.56 23.64
C GLU A 507 5.31 5.73 23.66
N MET A 508 5.41 4.69 22.83
CA MET A 508 6.61 3.85 22.71
C MET A 508 7.84 4.65 22.27
N LYS A 509 7.66 5.73 21.53
CA LYS A 509 8.72 6.69 21.19
C LYS A 509 9.01 7.73 22.28
N GLY A 510 8.30 7.69 23.42
CA GLY A 510 8.45 8.64 24.51
C GLY A 510 7.74 9.98 24.30
N ASN A 511 6.94 10.13 23.26
CA ASN A 511 6.12 11.33 23.02
C ASN A 511 4.78 11.25 23.74
N MET A 512 4.80 11.20 25.08
CA MET A 512 3.61 11.06 25.91
C MET A 512 2.57 12.18 25.73
N ARG A 513 2.99 13.42 25.37
CA ARG A 513 2.05 14.51 25.12
C ARG A 513 1.27 14.29 23.83
N GLY A 514 1.95 13.85 22.77
CA GLY A 514 1.32 13.47 21.52
C GLY A 514 0.40 12.27 21.70
N ALA A 515 0.85 11.25 22.41
CA ALA A 515 0.05 10.07 22.74
C ALA A 515 -1.25 10.43 23.46
N LEU A 516 -1.18 11.28 24.51
CA LEU A 516 -2.37 11.72 25.24
C LEU A 516 -3.39 12.47 24.35
N ALA A 517 -2.90 13.27 23.39
CA ALA A 517 -3.79 13.99 22.47
C ALA A 517 -4.55 13.02 21.54
N GLU A 518 -3.85 12.01 21.03
CA GLU A 518 -4.46 11.00 20.14
C GLU A 518 -5.37 10.03 20.90
N TYR A 519 -5.04 9.62 22.15
CA TYR A 519 -5.97 8.84 22.99
C TYR A 519 -7.27 9.62 23.29
N LYS A 520 -7.18 10.91 23.61
CA LYS A 520 -8.37 11.77 23.77
C LYS A 520 -9.20 11.83 22.50
N LYS A 521 -8.53 11.95 21.36
CA LYS A 521 -9.21 11.98 20.07
C LYS A 521 -9.93 10.66 19.79
N ALA A 522 -9.31 9.54 20.08
CA ALA A 522 -9.93 8.22 19.92
C ALA A 522 -11.18 8.07 20.80
N VAL A 523 -11.13 8.49 22.08
CA VAL A 523 -12.28 8.48 23.00
C VAL A 523 -13.40 9.43 22.58
N GLU A 524 -13.06 10.57 21.95
CA GLU A 524 -14.08 11.49 21.35
C GLU A 524 -14.81 10.87 20.16
N LEU A 525 -14.14 9.99 19.40
CA LEU A 525 -14.68 9.37 18.19
C LEU A 525 -15.51 8.12 18.50
N ASP A 526 -15.13 7.36 19.52
CA ASP A 526 -15.82 6.15 19.95
C ASP A 526 -15.74 5.96 21.48
N ASP A 527 -16.79 5.44 22.09
CA ASP A 527 -16.91 5.21 23.52
C ASP A 527 -16.38 3.83 23.97
N ASP A 528 -15.47 3.22 23.20
CA ASP A 528 -14.90 1.92 23.48
C ASP A 528 -14.22 1.87 24.86
N PRO A 529 -14.62 0.96 25.76
CA PRO A 529 -14.05 0.85 27.11
C PRO A 529 -12.55 0.55 27.11
N PHE A 530 -12.05 -0.14 26.09
CA PHE A 530 -10.63 -0.42 25.95
C PHE A 530 -9.84 0.87 25.68
N VAL A 531 -10.32 1.70 24.77
CA VAL A 531 -9.69 2.99 24.45
C VAL A 531 -9.73 3.94 25.64
N LEU A 532 -10.84 3.91 26.40
CA LEU A 532 -10.94 4.66 27.65
C LEU A 532 -9.89 4.20 28.68
N ALA A 533 -9.62 2.89 28.77
CA ALA A 533 -8.58 2.36 29.66
C ALA A 533 -7.18 2.80 29.22
N LEU A 534 -6.88 2.85 27.91
CA LEU A 534 -5.62 3.37 27.37
C LEU A 534 -5.44 4.86 27.71
N LEU A 535 -6.49 5.65 27.62
CA LEU A 535 -6.45 7.06 28.08
C LEU A 535 -6.12 7.13 29.57
N GLY A 536 -6.74 6.29 30.41
CA GLY A 536 -6.45 6.20 31.83
C GLY A 536 -4.99 5.79 32.11
N GLN A 537 -4.47 4.85 31.37
CA GLN A 537 -3.07 4.46 31.41
C GLN A 537 -2.13 5.64 31.08
N ALA A 538 -2.43 6.39 30.02
CA ALA A 538 -1.65 7.57 29.65
C ALA A 538 -1.66 8.64 30.73
N TYR A 539 -2.80 8.86 31.40
CA TYR A 539 -2.88 9.75 32.56
C TYR A 539 -1.98 9.27 33.72
N ALA A 540 -2.02 7.96 34.04
CA ALA A 540 -1.18 7.40 35.12
C ALA A 540 0.32 7.59 34.81
N LYS A 541 0.76 7.33 33.57
CA LYS A 541 2.16 7.50 33.14
C LYS A 541 2.62 8.96 33.16
N LEU A 542 1.70 9.92 32.99
CA LEU A 542 1.96 11.35 33.12
C LEU A 542 1.86 11.87 34.58
N GLY A 543 1.68 10.98 35.57
CA GLY A 543 1.55 11.34 36.98
C GLY A 543 0.17 11.89 37.38
N GLN A 544 -0.80 11.88 36.45
CA GLN A 544 -2.19 12.31 36.70
C GLN A 544 -3.00 11.14 37.27
N ARG A 545 -2.55 10.64 38.44
CA ARG A 545 -3.08 9.42 39.10
C ARG A 545 -4.58 9.50 39.37
N ASP A 546 -5.09 10.66 39.76
CA ASP A 546 -6.50 10.84 40.10
C ASP A 546 -7.41 10.64 38.87
N GLU A 547 -6.99 11.10 37.70
CA GLU A 547 -7.74 10.89 36.47
C GLU A 547 -7.75 9.42 36.05
N ALA A 548 -6.61 8.72 36.20
CA ALA A 548 -6.54 7.29 35.94
C ALA A 548 -7.45 6.48 36.90
N LEU A 549 -7.51 6.83 38.20
CA LEU A 549 -8.37 6.19 39.16
C LEU A 549 -9.86 6.46 38.92
N LYS A 550 -10.23 7.64 38.41
CA LYS A 550 -11.60 7.93 37.96
C LYS A 550 -12.02 6.99 36.85
N ILE A 551 -11.17 6.82 35.82
CA ILE A 551 -11.44 5.89 34.74
C ILE A 551 -11.55 4.45 35.25
N LEU A 552 -10.62 4.02 36.09
CA LEU A 552 -10.67 2.68 36.70
C LEU A 552 -11.99 2.42 37.44
N ALA A 553 -12.54 3.44 38.12
CA ALA A 553 -13.83 3.34 38.83
C ALA A 553 -15.04 3.37 37.86
N GLN A 554 -14.91 3.89 36.65
CA GLN A 554 -15.97 3.90 35.65
C GLN A 554 -16.11 2.55 34.91
N LEU A 555 -15.02 1.82 34.69
CA LEU A 555 -15.04 0.56 33.91
C LEU A 555 -16.03 -0.49 34.45
N PRO A 556 -16.18 -0.75 35.76
CA PRO A 556 -17.17 -1.68 36.27
C PRO A 556 -18.62 -1.24 35.99
N GLN A 557 -18.89 0.08 35.97
CA GLN A 557 -20.21 0.62 35.68
C GLN A 557 -20.56 0.39 34.19
N ILE A 558 -19.59 0.60 33.28
CA ILE A 558 -19.72 0.27 31.86
C ILE A 558 -19.93 -1.24 31.72
N GLY A 559 -19.16 -2.05 32.46
CA GLY A 559 -19.22 -3.51 32.46
C GLY A 559 -20.57 -4.11 32.86
N ALA A 560 -21.43 -3.34 33.55
CA ALA A 560 -22.80 -3.75 33.86
C ALA A 560 -23.72 -3.83 32.62
N HIS A 561 -23.37 -3.14 31.53
CA HIS A 561 -24.20 -3.01 30.33
C HIS A 561 -23.49 -3.39 29.03
N ARG A 562 -22.16 -3.45 29.05
CA ARG A 562 -21.32 -3.69 27.87
C ARG A 562 -20.08 -4.51 28.29
N TYR A 563 -19.58 -5.37 27.41
CA TYR A 563 -18.34 -6.10 27.67
C TYR A 563 -17.15 -5.14 27.81
N VAL A 564 -16.37 -5.31 28.88
CA VAL A 564 -15.11 -4.62 29.13
C VAL A 564 -14.02 -5.68 29.19
N PRO A 565 -13.05 -5.68 28.26
CA PRO A 565 -11.97 -6.66 28.27
C PRO A 565 -11.17 -6.64 29.58
N SER A 566 -10.86 -7.80 30.14
CA SER A 566 -10.01 -7.91 31.35
C SER A 566 -8.62 -7.31 31.12
N TYR A 567 -8.15 -7.30 29.88
CA TYR A 567 -6.91 -6.65 29.46
C TYR A 567 -6.91 -5.13 29.74
N SER A 568 -8.06 -4.45 29.62
CA SER A 568 -8.22 -3.02 29.97
C SER A 568 -7.84 -2.71 31.40
N TYR A 569 -8.27 -3.56 32.35
CA TYR A 569 -7.91 -3.42 33.76
C TYR A 569 -6.43 -3.71 34.00
N ALA A 570 -5.87 -4.70 33.28
CA ALA A 570 -4.45 -5.04 33.37
C ALA A 570 -3.54 -3.86 33.02
N LEU A 571 -3.82 -3.18 31.90
CA LEU A 571 -3.05 -2.00 31.47
C LEU A 571 -3.12 -0.86 32.48
N LEU A 572 -4.31 -0.57 33.02
CA LEU A 572 -4.49 0.48 34.05
C LEU A 572 -3.74 0.15 35.34
N HIS A 573 -3.88 -1.07 35.87
CA HIS A 573 -3.17 -1.47 37.10
C HIS A 573 -1.66 -1.46 36.90
N MET A 574 -1.17 -1.87 35.71
CA MET A 574 0.25 -1.81 35.39
C MET A 574 0.77 -0.36 35.41
N ALA A 575 0.05 0.58 34.76
CA ALA A 575 0.43 1.99 34.75
C ALA A 575 0.36 2.65 36.12
N LEU A 576 -0.52 2.18 37.02
CA LEU A 576 -0.60 2.59 38.41
C LEU A 576 0.52 1.98 39.30
N GLY A 577 1.37 1.10 38.76
CA GLY A 577 2.45 0.42 39.44
C GLY A 577 2.02 -0.84 40.20
N GLU A 578 0.80 -1.33 39.99
CA GLU A 578 0.19 -2.47 40.68
C GLU A 578 0.36 -3.75 39.84
N LYS A 579 1.62 -4.20 39.67
CA LYS A 579 1.99 -5.30 38.74
C LYS A 579 1.27 -6.62 39.05
N ASP A 580 1.12 -6.98 40.32
CA ASP A 580 0.45 -8.23 40.72
C ASP A 580 -1.01 -8.24 40.28
N LYS A 581 -1.72 -7.13 40.43
CA LYS A 581 -3.09 -6.99 39.97
C LYS A 581 -3.15 -6.99 38.41
N ALA A 582 -2.20 -6.35 37.76
CA ALA A 582 -2.13 -6.39 36.32
C ALA A 582 -2.03 -7.83 35.81
N ILE A 583 -1.15 -8.65 36.40
CA ILE A 583 -1.00 -10.06 36.03
C ILE A 583 -2.27 -10.87 36.38
N GLU A 584 -2.92 -10.60 37.52
CA GLU A 584 -4.19 -11.23 37.85
C GLU A 584 -5.27 -10.99 36.79
N TRP A 585 -5.37 -9.75 36.30
CA TRP A 585 -6.31 -9.42 35.21
C TRP A 585 -5.94 -10.06 33.86
N LEU A 586 -4.64 -10.23 33.54
CA LEU A 586 -4.19 -10.97 32.37
C LEU A 586 -4.50 -12.48 32.50
N GLU A 587 -4.33 -13.08 33.66
CA GLU A 587 -4.73 -14.47 33.93
C GLU A 587 -6.24 -14.64 33.78
N ARG A 588 -7.02 -13.66 34.23
CA ARG A 588 -8.46 -13.65 34.05
C ARG A 588 -8.84 -13.53 32.55
N SER A 589 -8.18 -12.65 31.77
CA SER A 589 -8.39 -12.56 30.34
C SER A 589 -8.17 -13.91 29.64
N TYR A 590 -7.10 -14.63 30.02
CA TYR A 590 -6.86 -16.00 29.55
C TYR A 590 -7.98 -16.98 29.92
N GLN A 591 -8.52 -16.90 31.16
CA GLN A 591 -9.61 -17.77 31.65
C GLN A 591 -10.97 -17.45 30.99
N GLU A 592 -11.19 -16.22 30.55
CA GLU A 592 -12.40 -15.76 29.88
C GLU A 592 -12.51 -16.28 28.43
N GLY A 593 -11.56 -17.08 27.95
CA GLY A 593 -11.67 -17.79 26.68
C GLY A 593 -10.78 -17.25 25.58
N ALA A 594 -9.58 -16.84 25.90
CA ALA A 594 -8.61 -16.31 24.95
C ALA A 594 -9.11 -15.00 24.28
N GLY A 595 -9.04 -14.89 23.01
CA GLY A 595 -9.32 -13.66 22.30
C GLY A 595 -8.03 -12.97 21.86
N LEU A 596 -8.15 -11.86 21.15
CA LEU A 596 -7.00 -11.10 20.65
C LEU A 596 -6.08 -10.60 21.79
N ASP A 597 -6.62 -10.34 22.97
CA ASP A 597 -5.88 -9.82 24.13
C ASP A 597 -4.73 -10.73 24.60
N VAL A 598 -4.85 -12.05 24.41
CA VAL A 598 -3.87 -13.03 24.96
C VAL A 598 -2.89 -13.56 23.92
N ILE A 599 -3.19 -13.49 22.64
CA ILE A 599 -2.28 -14.00 21.61
C ILE A 599 -1.00 -13.15 21.48
N PHE A 600 -1.04 -11.89 21.93
CA PHE A 600 0.09 -10.96 21.85
C PHE A 600 0.89 -10.82 23.16
N LEU A 601 0.56 -11.53 24.25
CA LEU A 601 1.23 -11.41 25.56
C LEU A 601 2.77 -11.48 25.47
N LYS A 602 3.30 -12.26 24.53
CA LYS A 602 4.75 -12.43 24.35
C LYS A 602 5.41 -11.24 23.64
N VAL A 603 4.68 -10.55 22.78
CA VAL A 603 5.24 -9.62 21.79
C VAL A 603 4.78 -8.18 21.97
N ASP A 604 3.69 -7.94 22.69
CA ASP A 604 3.12 -6.62 22.92
C ASP A 604 4.11 -5.71 23.67
N PRO A 605 4.52 -4.57 23.08
CA PRO A 605 5.43 -3.62 23.71
C PRO A 605 4.86 -3.00 25.00
N MET A 606 3.54 -2.91 25.13
CA MET A 606 2.90 -2.38 26.32
C MET A 606 3.17 -3.24 27.56
N LEU A 607 3.38 -4.55 27.38
CA LEU A 607 3.62 -5.53 28.45
C LEU A 607 5.11 -5.73 28.77
N ASP A 608 6.03 -4.98 28.14
CA ASP A 608 7.48 -5.08 28.43
C ASP A 608 7.83 -4.96 29.94
N PRO A 609 7.13 -4.12 30.75
CA PRO A 609 7.40 -4.04 32.19
C PRO A 609 7.13 -5.33 32.98
N LEU A 610 6.31 -6.25 32.43
CA LEU A 610 5.95 -7.52 33.06
C LEU A 610 6.81 -8.70 32.59
N GLN A 611 7.59 -8.56 31.51
CA GLN A 611 8.33 -9.66 30.87
C GLN A 611 9.29 -10.41 31.82
N LYS A 612 9.76 -9.76 32.89
CA LYS A 612 10.66 -10.36 33.89
C LYS A 612 9.92 -10.97 35.11
N GLU A 613 8.62 -10.80 35.21
CA GLU A 613 7.84 -11.29 36.33
C GLU A 613 7.56 -12.80 36.16
N PRO A 614 7.97 -13.67 37.11
CA PRO A 614 7.85 -15.13 36.97
C PRO A 614 6.39 -15.60 36.72
N ARG A 615 5.43 -14.94 37.37
CA ARG A 615 4.00 -15.25 37.21
C ARG A 615 3.51 -14.93 35.79
N PHE A 616 3.98 -13.81 35.20
CA PHE A 616 3.68 -13.45 33.82
C PHE A 616 4.33 -14.43 32.83
N GLN A 617 5.60 -14.81 33.05
CA GLN A 617 6.28 -15.81 32.23
C GLN A 617 5.55 -17.17 32.25
N ALA A 618 5.02 -17.58 33.41
CA ALA A 618 4.20 -18.77 33.52
C ALA A 618 2.89 -18.68 32.71
N LEU A 619 2.26 -17.49 32.67
CA LEU A 619 1.08 -17.25 31.83
C LEU A 619 1.43 -17.32 30.35
N VAL A 620 2.50 -16.64 29.93
CA VAL A 620 2.99 -16.71 28.53
C VAL A 620 3.28 -18.18 28.14
N ALA A 621 3.96 -18.93 29.02
CA ALA A 621 4.23 -20.35 28.75
C ALA A 621 2.96 -21.18 28.57
N LYS A 622 1.87 -20.89 29.28
CA LYS A 622 0.57 -21.56 29.10
C LYS A 622 -0.08 -21.21 27.74
N VAL A 623 -0.03 -19.93 27.34
CA VAL A 623 -0.61 -19.46 26.06
C VAL A 623 0.12 -20.05 24.86
N PHE A 624 1.47 -20.17 24.94
CA PHE A 624 2.32 -20.64 23.86
C PHE A 624 2.78 -22.09 24.02
N ALA A 625 2.16 -22.86 24.97
CA ALA A 625 2.39 -24.30 25.04
C ALA A 625 1.98 -24.95 23.72
N ALA A 626 2.88 -25.73 23.10
CA ALA A 626 2.56 -26.47 21.90
C ALA A 626 1.31 -27.35 22.11
N LYS A 627 0.29 -27.18 21.30
CA LYS A 627 -0.94 -27.98 21.27
C LYS A 627 -0.91 -28.97 20.11
#